data_225fccf5af7642afd155dde3cc7b8950
#
_entry.id   225fccf5af7642afd155dde3cc7b8950
#
_cell.length_a   1.000
_cell.length_b   1.000
_cell.length_c   1.000
_cell.angle_alpha   90.00
_cell.angle_beta   90.00
_cell.angle_gamma   90.00
#
_symmetry.space_group_name_H-M   'P 1'
#
loop_
_entity.id
_entity.type
_entity.pdbx_description
1 polymer ?
#
loop_
_entity_poly.entity_id
_entity_poly.type
_entity_poly.pdbx_seq_one_letter_code
_entity_poly.pdbx_strand_id
1 'polypeptide(L)'
;MIVETNNGNANLIKGFKEADVEYPVATSLMYSIYKMLPNDTDSTVLLEDGDIDGFFFAFADDHFDYHTTNDIVENLDKNSLEHQGSYIMPLLKYYANADLSQVKSTEDYVYFDAAIVKFVAYPFSWIWPMLILSFIIFIGLIFYGMKKERLILASIGKGFVIFIASFNVSIPSCMLLFFIFRLLTQLIKYFISSTYI
;
A
#
# COMPACT_ATOMS: atom_id res chain seq x y z
N MET A 1 -8.57 4.67 -3.63
CA MET A 1 -7.22 4.22 -4.08
C MET A 1 -7.28 2.82 -4.67
N ILE A 2 -6.29 2.42 -5.48
CA ILE A 2 -6.14 1.02 -5.90
C ILE A 2 -5.61 0.22 -4.70
N VAL A 3 -6.34 -0.82 -4.29
CA VAL A 3 -5.95 -1.70 -3.18
C VAL A 3 -5.57 -3.09 -3.67
N GLU A 4 -6.11 -3.54 -4.80
CA GLU A 4 -5.82 -4.85 -5.36
C GLU A 4 -5.85 -4.83 -6.89
N THR A 5 -5.02 -5.69 -7.48
CA THR A 5 -5.03 -6.09 -8.89
C THR A 5 -4.75 -7.59 -8.96
N ASN A 6 -4.93 -8.21 -10.11
CA ASN A 6 -4.52 -9.61 -10.31
C ASN A 6 -2.99 -9.78 -10.33
N ASN A 7 -2.53 -11.01 -10.19
CA ASN A 7 -1.16 -11.39 -10.53
C ASN A 7 -0.97 -11.27 -12.05
N GLY A 8 0.21 -10.85 -12.48
CA GLY A 8 0.45 -10.55 -13.89
C GLY A 8 -0.20 -9.23 -14.32
N ASN A 9 -0.14 -8.22 -13.48
CA ASN A 9 -0.84 -6.95 -13.63
C ASN A 9 -0.22 -5.96 -14.64
N ALA A 10 0.87 -6.32 -15.33
CA ALA A 10 1.64 -5.37 -16.14
C ALA A 10 0.80 -4.60 -17.16
N ASN A 11 -0.05 -5.31 -17.93
CA ASN A 11 -0.87 -4.67 -18.96
C ASN A 11 -2.01 -3.86 -18.36
N LEU A 12 -2.57 -4.31 -17.25
CA LEU A 12 -3.58 -3.56 -16.49
C LEU A 12 -3.01 -2.22 -16.00
N ILE A 13 -1.82 -2.24 -15.40
CA ILE A 13 -1.16 -1.03 -14.91
C ILE A 13 -0.74 -0.09 -16.05
N LYS A 14 -0.31 -0.62 -17.19
CA LYS A 14 -0.09 0.18 -18.41
C LYS A 14 -1.38 0.87 -18.86
N GLY A 15 -2.48 0.13 -18.92
CA GLY A 15 -3.79 0.68 -19.26
C GLY A 15 -4.27 1.75 -18.29
N PHE A 16 -4.04 1.57 -16.98
CA PHE A 16 -4.30 2.60 -15.97
C PHE A 16 -3.53 3.89 -16.24
N LYS A 17 -2.25 3.76 -16.59
CA LYS A 17 -1.39 4.90 -16.93
C LYS A 17 -1.85 5.60 -18.22
N GLU A 18 -2.26 4.83 -19.23
CA GLU A 18 -2.72 5.34 -20.52
C GLU A 18 -4.12 5.98 -20.44
N ALA A 19 -4.96 5.52 -19.51
CA ALA A 19 -6.24 6.14 -19.21
C ALA A 19 -6.12 7.56 -18.62
N ASP A 20 -4.91 7.97 -18.23
CA ASP A 20 -4.56 9.31 -17.70
C ASP A 20 -5.49 9.78 -16.59
N VAL A 21 -5.65 8.96 -15.57
CA VAL A 21 -6.40 9.31 -14.35
C VAL A 21 -5.81 10.58 -13.74
N GLU A 22 -6.64 11.58 -13.46
CA GLU A 22 -6.17 12.92 -13.10
C GLU A 22 -5.42 12.97 -11.76
N TYR A 23 -5.96 12.30 -10.74
CA TYR A 23 -5.40 12.27 -9.37
C TYR A 23 -5.21 10.82 -8.90
N PRO A 24 -4.25 10.08 -9.46
CA PRO A 24 -4.06 8.69 -9.06
C PRO A 24 -3.58 8.59 -7.61
N VAL A 25 -4.23 7.74 -6.82
CA VAL A 25 -3.75 7.29 -5.52
C VAL A 25 -3.60 5.78 -5.57
N ALA A 26 -2.37 5.31 -5.65
CA ALA A 26 -2.10 3.90 -5.86
C ALA A 26 -0.70 3.54 -5.37
N THR A 27 -0.56 2.40 -4.74
CA THR A 27 0.75 1.84 -4.41
C THR A 27 0.67 0.32 -4.34
N SER A 28 1.60 -0.36 -4.99
CA SER A 28 1.71 -1.82 -4.91
C SER A 28 2.01 -2.35 -3.51
N LEU A 29 2.50 -1.49 -2.60
CA LEU A 29 2.64 -1.86 -1.18
C LEU A 29 1.26 -2.14 -0.56
N MET A 30 0.22 -1.38 -0.94
CA MET A 30 -1.13 -1.59 -0.43
C MET A 30 -1.70 -2.94 -0.86
N TYR A 31 -1.43 -3.38 -2.08
CA TYR A 31 -1.75 -4.73 -2.52
C TYR A 31 -1.15 -5.80 -1.60
N SER A 32 0.14 -5.67 -1.26
CA SER A 32 0.82 -6.61 -0.36
C SER A 32 0.23 -6.60 1.05
N ILE A 33 -0.13 -5.42 1.57
CA ILE A 33 -0.78 -5.29 2.88
C ILE A 33 -2.19 -5.89 2.84
N TYR A 34 -2.96 -5.59 1.79
CA TYR A 34 -4.33 -6.08 1.63
C TYR A 34 -4.39 -7.62 1.59
N LYS A 35 -3.48 -8.27 0.86
CA LYS A 35 -3.37 -9.73 0.80
C LYS A 35 -2.96 -10.38 2.13
N MET A 36 -2.45 -9.63 3.09
CA MET A 36 -2.17 -10.13 4.46
C MET A 36 -3.39 -10.04 5.38
N LEU A 37 -4.42 -9.28 5.00
CA LEU A 37 -5.64 -9.15 5.78
C LEU A 37 -6.57 -10.37 5.48
N PRO A 38 -7.31 -10.86 6.48
CA PRO A 38 -8.25 -11.95 6.30
C PRO A 38 -9.57 -11.44 5.67
N ASN A 39 -9.45 -10.63 4.62
CA ASN A 39 -10.57 -10.03 3.92
C ASN A 39 -10.84 -10.81 2.65
N ASP A 40 -12.12 -11.00 2.38
CA ASP A 40 -12.63 -11.57 1.16
C ASP A 40 -13.70 -10.65 0.57
N THR A 41 -13.71 -10.49 -0.75
CA THR A 41 -14.62 -9.57 -1.45
C THR A 41 -15.07 -10.18 -2.76
N ASP A 42 -16.06 -9.57 -3.40
CA ASP A 42 -16.53 -9.97 -4.72
C ASP A 42 -15.40 -9.98 -5.76
N SER A 43 -14.36 -9.14 -5.58
CA SER A 43 -13.19 -9.13 -6.44
C SER A 43 -12.38 -10.42 -6.35
N THR A 44 -12.32 -11.07 -5.20
CA THR A 44 -11.63 -12.36 -5.02
C THR A 44 -12.27 -13.42 -5.92
N VAL A 45 -13.60 -13.50 -5.93
CA VAL A 45 -14.33 -14.45 -6.79
C VAL A 45 -14.08 -14.16 -8.27
N LEU A 46 -14.10 -12.90 -8.67
CA LEU A 46 -13.85 -12.52 -10.07
C LEU A 46 -12.41 -12.80 -10.50
N LEU A 47 -11.44 -12.50 -9.64
CA LEU A 47 -10.02 -12.64 -9.95
C LEU A 47 -9.53 -14.10 -9.85
N GLU A 48 -9.93 -14.81 -8.78
CA GLU A 48 -9.40 -16.16 -8.49
C GLU A 48 -10.24 -17.26 -9.14
N ASP A 49 -11.56 -17.20 -9.03
CA ASP A 49 -12.46 -18.20 -9.59
C ASP A 49 -12.85 -17.90 -11.04
N GLY A 50 -13.05 -16.62 -11.36
CA GLY A 50 -13.49 -16.16 -12.68
C GLY A 50 -12.36 -15.94 -13.69
N ASP A 51 -11.10 -15.90 -13.23
CA ASP A 51 -9.93 -15.55 -14.07
C ASP A 51 -10.13 -14.23 -14.86
N ILE A 52 -10.81 -13.26 -14.22
CA ILE A 52 -11.10 -11.95 -14.79
C ILE A 52 -10.16 -10.93 -14.18
N ASP A 53 -9.28 -10.37 -15.01
CA ASP A 53 -8.35 -9.32 -14.57
C ASP A 53 -9.10 -8.02 -14.28
N GLY A 54 -8.71 -7.33 -13.19
CA GLY A 54 -9.39 -6.11 -12.80
C GLY A 54 -8.65 -5.28 -11.76
N PHE A 55 -9.23 -4.12 -11.48
CA PHE A 55 -8.83 -3.25 -10.39
C PHE A 55 -9.84 -3.31 -9.27
N PHE A 56 -9.36 -3.38 -8.06
CA PHE A 56 -10.18 -3.16 -6.90
C PHE A 56 -9.83 -1.81 -6.25
N PHE A 57 -10.85 -0.98 -6.09
CA PHE A 57 -10.73 0.34 -5.49
C PHE A 57 -11.43 0.37 -4.14
N ALA A 58 -10.80 0.98 -3.14
CA ALA A 58 -11.42 1.18 -1.85
C ALA A 58 -11.16 2.59 -1.31
N PHE A 59 -12.02 3.04 -0.42
CA PHE A 59 -11.77 4.14 0.47
C PHE A 59 -10.81 3.66 1.56
N ALA A 60 -9.72 4.39 1.79
CA ALA A 60 -8.68 3.97 2.72
C ALA A 60 -8.63 4.82 3.98
N ASP A 61 -9.34 5.94 4.01
CA ASP A 61 -9.40 6.85 5.14
C ASP A 61 -10.81 6.85 5.73
N ASP A 62 -10.94 7.37 6.95
CA ASP A 62 -12.20 7.48 7.70
C ASP A 62 -12.94 6.13 7.86
N HIS A 63 -12.20 5.11 8.25
CA HIS A 63 -12.73 3.75 8.43
C HIS A 63 -13.57 3.57 9.70
N PHE A 64 -13.76 4.61 10.49
CA PHE A 64 -14.45 4.53 11.79
C PHE A 64 -15.95 4.24 11.64
N ASP A 65 -16.55 4.66 10.53
CA ASP A 65 -17.97 4.41 10.26
C ASP A 65 -18.19 3.04 9.60
N TYR A 66 -17.17 2.47 8.96
CA TYR A 66 -17.24 1.23 8.23
C TYR A 66 -17.72 0.05 9.09
N HIS A 67 -18.73 -0.68 8.62
CA HIS A 67 -19.42 -1.76 9.33
C HIS A 67 -20.04 -1.37 10.70
N THR A 68 -20.42 -0.11 10.86
CA THR A 68 -21.13 0.40 12.03
C THR A 68 -22.52 0.93 11.65
N THR A 69 -23.31 1.34 12.63
CA THR A 69 -24.61 2.01 12.41
C THR A 69 -24.47 3.41 11.81
N ASN A 70 -23.24 3.93 11.77
CA ASN A 70 -22.92 5.22 11.18
C ASN A 70 -22.54 5.12 9.69
N ASP A 71 -22.44 3.91 9.15
CA ASP A 71 -22.17 3.67 7.73
C ASP A 71 -23.45 3.95 6.93
N ILE A 72 -23.76 5.23 6.82
CA ILE A 72 -24.96 5.78 6.15
C ILE A 72 -24.57 6.80 5.09
N VAL A 73 -25.46 7.03 4.13
CA VAL A 73 -25.21 7.92 2.99
C VAL A 73 -24.87 9.37 3.42
N GLU A 74 -25.46 9.83 4.53
CA GLU A 74 -25.23 11.16 5.08
C GLU A 74 -23.79 11.38 5.55
N ASN A 75 -23.11 10.33 5.98
CA ASN A 75 -21.74 10.38 6.47
C ASN A 75 -20.72 10.13 5.34
N LEU A 76 -21.18 9.73 4.15
CA LEU A 76 -20.28 9.53 3.01
C LEU A 76 -19.67 10.86 2.55
N ASP A 77 -18.33 10.95 2.56
CA ASP A 77 -17.64 12.11 2.03
C ASP A 77 -17.81 12.19 0.50
N LYS A 78 -18.47 13.25 0.05
CA LYS A 78 -18.78 13.47 -1.37
C LYS A 78 -17.53 13.69 -2.21
N ASN A 79 -16.47 14.27 -1.64
CA ASN A 79 -15.21 14.46 -2.36
C ASN A 79 -14.53 13.10 -2.64
N SER A 80 -14.59 12.18 -1.69
CA SER A 80 -14.09 10.82 -1.87
C SER A 80 -14.88 10.07 -2.94
N LEU A 81 -16.21 10.23 -2.98
CA LEU A 81 -17.04 9.65 -4.02
C LEU A 81 -16.73 10.25 -5.41
N GLU A 82 -16.57 11.57 -5.50
CA GLU A 82 -16.18 12.27 -6.72
C GLU A 82 -14.80 11.83 -7.21
N HIS A 83 -13.87 11.70 -6.29
CA HIS A 83 -12.54 11.17 -6.56
C HIS A 83 -12.58 9.73 -7.10
N GLN A 84 -13.41 8.83 -6.55
CA GLN A 84 -13.64 7.50 -7.13
C GLN A 84 -14.20 7.60 -8.56
N GLY A 85 -15.15 8.48 -8.80
CA GLY A 85 -15.68 8.75 -10.15
C GLY A 85 -14.59 9.18 -11.14
N SER A 86 -13.60 9.95 -10.67
CA SER A 86 -12.47 10.39 -11.47
C SER A 86 -11.54 9.25 -11.94
N TYR A 87 -11.54 8.10 -11.26
CA TYR A 87 -10.88 6.87 -11.73
C TYR A 87 -11.75 6.12 -12.74
N ILE A 88 -13.00 5.89 -12.36
CA ILE A 88 -13.89 4.98 -13.10
C ILE A 88 -14.14 5.50 -14.52
N MET A 89 -14.39 6.79 -14.70
CA MET A 89 -14.74 7.35 -16.00
C MET A 89 -13.62 7.25 -17.05
N PRO A 90 -12.36 7.63 -16.76
CA PRO A 90 -11.26 7.44 -17.71
C PRO A 90 -10.99 5.97 -18.01
N LEU A 91 -11.00 5.11 -16.99
CA LEU A 91 -10.78 3.67 -17.14
C LEU A 91 -11.86 3.02 -17.98
N LEU A 92 -13.13 3.35 -17.73
CA LEU A 92 -14.25 2.85 -18.53
C LEU A 92 -14.10 3.25 -20.01
N LYS A 93 -13.75 4.51 -20.29
CA LYS A 93 -13.50 4.98 -21.65
C LYS A 93 -12.34 4.24 -22.31
N TYR A 94 -11.27 4.01 -21.58
CA TYR A 94 -10.09 3.31 -22.08
C TYR A 94 -10.43 1.85 -22.40
N TYR A 95 -10.93 1.10 -21.43
CA TYR A 95 -11.18 -0.34 -21.59
C TYR A 95 -12.38 -0.67 -22.47
N ALA A 96 -13.35 0.23 -22.61
CA ALA A 96 -14.45 0.05 -23.55
C ALA A 96 -13.99 0.07 -25.03
N ASN A 97 -12.81 0.65 -25.30
CA ASN A 97 -12.23 0.72 -26.65
C ASN A 97 -10.96 -0.14 -26.80
N ALA A 98 -10.46 -0.72 -25.73
CA ALA A 98 -9.26 -1.55 -25.75
C ALA A 98 -9.57 -2.99 -26.18
N ASP A 99 -8.55 -3.67 -26.71
CA ASP A 99 -8.61 -5.12 -26.94
C ASP A 99 -8.40 -5.84 -25.58
N LEU A 100 -9.49 -6.30 -24.99
CA LEU A 100 -9.46 -6.97 -23.69
C LEU A 100 -8.69 -8.30 -23.69
N SER A 101 -8.47 -8.91 -24.87
CA SER A 101 -7.66 -10.12 -24.97
C SER A 101 -6.17 -9.90 -24.62
N GLN A 102 -5.72 -8.65 -24.68
CA GLN A 102 -4.34 -8.25 -24.39
C GLN A 102 -4.14 -7.74 -22.96
N VAL A 103 -5.18 -7.71 -22.13
CA VAL A 103 -5.08 -7.23 -20.74
C VAL A 103 -4.29 -8.23 -19.89
N LYS A 104 -4.42 -9.52 -20.13
CA LYS A 104 -3.70 -10.55 -19.39
C LYS A 104 -2.19 -10.45 -19.62
N SER A 105 -1.45 -10.62 -18.54
CA SER A 105 0.01 -10.64 -18.53
C SER A 105 0.53 -11.66 -17.52
N THR A 106 1.75 -12.14 -17.74
CA THR A 106 2.50 -12.96 -16.77
C THR A 106 3.50 -12.13 -15.97
N GLU A 107 3.64 -10.84 -16.30
CA GLU A 107 4.56 -9.94 -15.63
C GLU A 107 3.85 -9.08 -14.59
N ASP A 108 4.50 -8.90 -13.44
CA ASP A 108 4.08 -7.97 -12.42
C ASP A 108 4.79 -6.62 -12.55
N TYR A 109 4.05 -5.56 -12.32
CA TYR A 109 4.58 -4.20 -12.23
C TYR A 109 4.48 -3.68 -10.80
N VAL A 110 5.53 -2.98 -10.40
CA VAL A 110 5.50 -2.09 -9.24
C VAL A 110 4.94 -0.76 -9.68
N TYR A 111 4.01 -0.22 -8.92
CA TYR A 111 3.39 1.07 -9.21
C TYR A 111 3.15 1.88 -7.93
N PHE A 112 3.23 3.19 -8.07
CA PHE A 112 2.89 4.14 -7.01
C PHE A 112 2.63 5.53 -7.59
N ASP A 113 1.87 6.33 -6.86
CA ASP A 113 1.71 7.75 -7.17
C ASP A 113 2.89 8.56 -6.63
N ALA A 114 3.25 9.61 -7.36
CA ALA A 114 4.34 10.51 -7.00
C ALA A 114 3.98 11.96 -7.36
N ALA A 115 4.26 12.87 -6.45
CA ALA A 115 3.84 14.27 -6.53
C ALA A 115 4.27 14.99 -7.82
N ILE A 116 5.40 14.60 -8.44
CA ILE A 116 5.96 15.28 -9.62
C ILE A 116 5.54 14.58 -10.92
N VAL A 117 5.46 13.24 -10.91
CA VAL A 117 5.28 12.41 -12.12
C VAL A 117 3.90 11.79 -12.17
N LYS A 118 2.98 12.19 -11.28
CA LYS A 118 1.64 11.63 -11.08
C LYS A 118 1.69 10.13 -10.77
N PHE A 119 2.08 9.30 -11.72
CA PHE A 119 2.04 7.84 -11.61
C PHE A 119 3.30 7.21 -12.18
N VAL A 120 3.98 6.41 -11.38
CA VAL A 120 5.18 5.66 -11.74
C VAL A 120 4.83 4.18 -11.79
N ALA A 121 5.28 3.51 -12.86
CA ALA A 121 5.12 2.07 -13.00
C ALA A 121 6.34 1.48 -13.72
N TYR A 122 6.84 0.35 -13.22
CA TYR A 122 7.98 -0.37 -13.81
C TYR A 122 7.90 -1.87 -13.53
N PRO A 123 8.54 -2.71 -14.35
CA PRO A 123 8.55 -4.15 -14.14
C PRO A 123 9.14 -4.54 -12.77
N PHE A 124 8.54 -5.51 -12.12
CA PHE A 124 9.00 -6.01 -10.81
C PHE A 124 10.46 -6.47 -10.83
N SER A 125 10.92 -7.00 -11.95
CA SER A 125 12.31 -7.42 -12.16
C SER A 125 13.34 -6.31 -11.96
N TRP A 126 12.95 -5.04 -12.12
CA TRP A 126 13.83 -3.87 -11.93
C TRP A 126 14.16 -3.58 -10.46
N ILE A 127 13.45 -4.18 -9.52
CA ILE A 127 13.74 -4.02 -8.08
C ILE A 127 15.18 -4.39 -7.77
N TRP A 128 15.64 -5.54 -8.29
CA TRP A 128 17.00 -6.01 -8.00
C TRP A 128 18.09 -5.11 -8.59
N PRO A 129 18.08 -4.74 -9.88
CA PRO A 129 19.03 -3.77 -10.42
C PRO A 129 19.04 -2.43 -9.67
N MET A 130 17.86 -1.91 -9.31
CA MET A 130 17.75 -0.64 -8.57
C MET A 130 18.32 -0.77 -7.15
N LEU A 131 18.06 -1.88 -6.47
CA LEU A 131 18.60 -2.14 -5.14
C LEU A 131 20.13 -2.26 -5.19
N ILE A 132 20.68 -3.01 -6.15
CA ILE A 132 22.13 -3.17 -6.33
C ILE A 132 22.77 -1.80 -6.61
N LEU A 133 22.20 -1.02 -7.51
CA LEU A 133 22.70 0.32 -7.83
C LEU A 133 22.67 1.23 -6.60
N SER A 134 21.58 1.22 -5.85
CA SER A 134 21.45 1.99 -4.60
C SER A 134 22.50 1.59 -3.58
N PHE A 135 22.76 0.29 -3.46
CA PHE A 135 23.81 -0.23 -2.57
C PHE A 135 25.20 0.19 -2.98
N ILE A 136 25.51 0.14 -4.29
CA ILE A 136 26.79 0.61 -4.83
C ILE A 136 26.99 2.10 -4.56
N ILE A 137 25.96 2.93 -4.81
CA ILE A 137 26.00 4.36 -4.52
C ILE A 137 26.21 4.59 -3.02
N PHE A 138 25.48 3.87 -2.17
CA PHE A 138 25.62 4.00 -0.73
C PHE A 138 27.03 3.69 -0.23
N ILE A 139 27.62 2.59 -0.69
CA ILE A 139 29.01 2.23 -0.38
C ILE A 139 29.98 3.29 -0.91
N GLY A 140 29.77 3.77 -2.14
CA GLY A 140 30.57 4.85 -2.71
C GLY A 140 30.54 6.14 -1.90
N LEU A 141 29.37 6.51 -1.38
CA LEU A 141 29.21 7.67 -0.48
C LEU A 141 29.93 7.50 0.85
N ILE A 142 29.92 6.28 1.42
CA ILE A 142 30.69 5.96 2.63
C ILE A 142 32.19 6.17 2.36
N PHE A 143 32.74 5.57 1.30
CA PHE A 143 34.14 5.73 0.95
C PHE A 143 34.51 7.20 0.68
N TYR A 144 33.66 7.93 -0.03
CA TYR A 144 33.85 9.36 -0.28
C TYR A 144 33.88 10.16 1.03
N GLY A 145 32.95 9.90 1.94
CA GLY A 145 32.88 10.55 3.25
C GLY A 145 34.09 10.24 4.13
N MET A 146 34.59 9.00 4.10
CA MET A 146 35.82 8.59 4.80
C MET A 146 37.06 9.31 4.21
N LYS A 147 37.19 9.37 2.87
CA LYS A 147 38.30 10.06 2.19
C LYS A 147 38.32 11.57 2.50
N LYS A 148 37.17 12.17 2.74
CA LYS A 148 37.02 13.59 3.14
C LYS A 148 37.13 13.80 4.65
N GLU A 149 37.49 12.77 5.42
CA GLU A 149 37.61 12.80 6.89
C GLU A 149 36.32 13.26 7.60
N ARG A 150 35.19 13.21 6.89
CA ARG A 150 33.87 13.55 7.44
C ARG A 150 33.18 12.37 8.11
N LEU A 151 33.59 11.15 7.79
CA LEU A 151 33.06 9.91 8.36
C LEU A 151 34.15 9.07 8.97
N ILE A 152 33.93 8.60 10.18
CA ILE A 152 34.81 7.68 10.91
C ILE A 152 34.11 6.32 10.98
N LEU A 153 34.76 5.25 10.58
CA LEU A 153 34.19 3.90 10.53
C LEU A 153 33.58 3.46 11.88
N ALA A 154 34.26 3.81 12.99
CA ALA A 154 33.73 3.54 14.33
C ALA A 154 32.41 4.25 14.61
N SER A 155 32.21 5.46 14.09
CA SER A 155 30.94 6.20 14.23
C SER A 155 29.84 5.62 13.37
N ILE A 156 30.16 5.13 12.16
CA ILE A 156 29.24 4.40 11.30
C ILE A 156 28.76 3.12 12.00
N GLY A 157 29.71 2.34 12.56
CA GLY A 157 29.39 1.13 13.32
C GLY A 157 28.50 1.41 14.54
N LYS A 158 28.80 2.46 15.32
CA LYS A 158 27.94 2.88 16.45
C LYS A 158 26.55 3.27 15.96
N GLY A 159 26.43 4.05 14.88
CA GLY A 159 25.14 4.43 14.29
C GLY A 159 24.33 3.21 13.87
N PHE A 160 24.95 2.23 13.24
CA PHE A 160 24.30 1.00 12.84
C PHE A 160 23.82 0.17 14.04
N VAL A 161 24.64 0.04 15.09
CA VAL A 161 24.25 -0.64 16.34
C VAL A 161 23.06 0.07 17.00
N ILE A 162 23.06 1.41 17.07
CA ILE A 162 21.95 2.18 17.63
C ILE A 162 20.69 1.98 16.79
N PHE A 163 20.81 1.99 15.47
CA PHE A 163 19.70 1.75 14.55
C PHE A 163 19.06 0.38 14.78
N ILE A 164 19.85 -0.70 14.81
CA ILE A 164 19.36 -2.04 15.09
C ILE A 164 18.77 -2.15 16.52
N ALA A 165 19.41 -1.54 17.51
CA ALA A 165 18.90 -1.52 18.88
C ALA A 165 17.54 -0.82 18.98
N SER A 166 17.33 0.26 18.23
CA SER A 166 16.05 0.98 18.22
C SER A 166 14.89 0.11 17.73
N PHE A 167 15.11 -0.73 16.72
CA PHE A 167 14.10 -1.70 16.26
C PHE A 167 13.80 -2.75 17.34
N ASN A 168 14.83 -3.27 18.00
CA ASN A 168 14.66 -4.27 19.06
C ASN A 168 13.93 -3.73 20.30
N VAL A 169 13.95 -2.43 20.52
CA VAL A 169 13.22 -1.78 21.63
C VAL A 169 11.82 -1.37 21.21
N SER A 170 11.66 -0.80 20.01
CA SER A 170 10.37 -0.27 19.54
C SER A 170 9.33 -1.36 19.31
N ILE A 171 9.70 -2.49 18.69
CA ILE A 171 8.77 -3.58 18.41
C ILE A 171 8.15 -4.17 19.69
N PRO A 172 8.92 -4.61 20.69
CA PRO A 172 8.36 -5.10 21.96
C PRO A 172 7.56 -4.04 22.70
N SER A 173 7.99 -2.77 22.65
CA SER A 173 7.26 -1.67 23.28
C SER A 173 5.89 -1.46 22.66
N CYS A 174 5.76 -1.49 21.33
CA CYS A 174 4.48 -1.44 20.64
C CYS A 174 3.59 -2.64 20.97
N MET A 175 4.16 -3.84 21.02
CA MET A 175 3.42 -5.05 21.41
C MET A 175 2.89 -4.98 22.84
N LEU A 176 3.73 -4.48 23.76
CA LEU A 176 3.33 -4.29 25.16
C LEU A 176 2.20 -3.29 25.30
N LEU A 177 2.29 -2.14 24.61
CA LEU A 177 1.23 -1.12 24.59
C LEU A 177 -0.07 -1.69 24.02
N PHE A 178 -0.01 -2.43 22.92
CA PHE A 178 -1.18 -3.10 22.35
C PHE A 178 -1.81 -4.09 23.32
N PHE A 179 -0.99 -4.89 24.03
CA PHE A 179 -1.48 -5.84 25.04
C PHE A 179 -2.16 -5.14 26.21
N ILE A 180 -1.54 -4.06 26.74
CA ILE A 180 -2.12 -3.25 27.80
C ILE A 180 -3.45 -2.65 27.36
N PHE A 181 -3.51 -2.08 26.16
CA PHE A 181 -4.74 -1.51 25.61
C PHE A 181 -5.85 -2.57 25.50
N ARG A 182 -5.54 -3.75 25.00
CA ARG A 182 -6.47 -4.88 24.92
C ARG A 182 -6.97 -5.31 26.30
N LEU A 183 -6.10 -5.36 27.28
CA LEU A 183 -6.48 -5.70 28.65
C LEU A 183 -7.42 -4.66 29.26
N LEU A 184 -7.10 -3.38 29.08
CA LEU A 184 -7.94 -2.27 29.54
C LEU A 184 -9.33 -2.30 28.89
N THR A 185 -9.42 -2.55 27.59
CA THR A 185 -10.72 -2.65 26.89
C THR A 185 -11.55 -3.84 27.39
N GLN A 186 -10.92 -4.97 27.70
CA GLN A 186 -11.61 -6.11 28.30
C GLN A 186 -12.11 -5.81 29.72
N LEU A 187 -11.30 -5.14 30.54
CA LEU A 187 -11.70 -4.72 31.89
C LEU A 187 -12.88 -3.76 31.85
N ILE A 188 -12.83 -2.75 30.97
CA ILE A 188 -13.94 -1.81 30.78
C ILE A 188 -15.23 -2.55 30.37
N LYS A 189 -15.15 -3.47 29.40
CA LYS A 189 -16.31 -4.28 29.01
C LYS A 189 -16.86 -5.11 30.17
N TYR A 190 -16.00 -5.70 30.98
CA TYR A 190 -16.40 -6.47 32.16
C TYR A 190 -17.12 -5.57 33.19
N PHE A 191 -16.58 -4.39 33.49
CA PHE A 191 -17.21 -3.43 34.40
C PHE A 191 -18.57 -2.96 33.90
N ILE A 192 -18.68 -2.61 32.62
CA ILE A 192 -19.96 -2.20 32.00
C ILE A 192 -20.98 -3.34 32.09
N SER A 193 -20.59 -4.56 31.72
CA SER A 193 -21.49 -5.73 31.81
C SER A 193 -21.93 -6.05 33.24
N SER A 194 -21.07 -5.82 34.23
CA SER A 194 -21.37 -6.04 35.65
C SER A 194 -22.28 -4.96 36.29
N THR A 195 -22.45 -3.81 35.64
CA THR A 195 -23.27 -2.70 36.16
C THR A 195 -24.71 -2.76 35.67
N TYR A 196 -25.00 -3.62 34.69
CA TYR A 196 -26.34 -3.80 34.10
C TYR A 196 -27.02 -5.12 34.51
N ILE A 197 -26.53 -5.80 35.54
CA ILE A 197 -27.18 -6.93 36.23
C ILE A 197 -27.55 -6.50 37.66
#